data_a5c7027135f837c1b8e4f2f14e37fff3
#
_entry.id   a5c7027135f837c1b8e4f2f14e37fff3
#
_cell.length_a   1.000
_cell.length_b   1.000
_cell.length_c   1.000
_cell.angle_alpha   90.00
_cell.angle_beta   90.00
_cell.angle_gamma   90.00
#
_symmetry.space_group_name_H-M   'P 1'
#
loop_
_entity.id
_entity.type
_entity.pdbx_description
1 polymer ?
#
loop_
_entity_poly.entity_id
_entity_poly.type
_entity_poly.pdbx_seq_one_letter_code
_entity_poly.pdbx_strand_id
1 'polypeptide(L)'
;MVVLALVAAGQNRRIDQLQREAARDRRAAESAAAANDQRLAGIDKQVKGLETQLAALDERSRQTFDPRAVAASALPSVFQVVAGDFTGSAFAIGKPRQGRTQILTAYHVVEQVWTRGRTTVQLERDGKNYTATIADVSATHDLALLTIGAKINGIEAARATPASGEQILVVGAPLGLTDTITTGVVSAIRARVGGPGTMIQFDAPVNPGNSGGPVVNTRKEVVGIADAKAQDAEGISLAVPIQTACKVFDVC
;
A
#
# COMPACT_ATOMS: atom_id res chain seq x y z
N MET A 1 -8.30 -76.56 57.20
CA MET A 1 -9.40 -75.81 56.50
C MET A 1 -9.47 -74.32 56.92
N VAL A 2 -9.37 -74.02 58.18
CA VAL A 2 -9.53 -72.63 58.70
C VAL A 2 -8.44 -71.63 58.20
N VAL A 3 -7.16 -72.04 58.06
CA VAL A 3 -6.07 -71.20 57.59
C VAL A 3 -6.25 -70.76 56.09
N LEU A 4 -6.71 -71.62 55.23
CA LEU A 4 -6.98 -71.32 53.82
C LEU A 4 -8.12 -70.31 53.65
N ALA A 5 -9.14 -70.37 54.49
CA ALA A 5 -10.29 -69.44 54.47
C ALA A 5 -9.86 -68.02 54.93
N LEU A 6 -8.98 -67.91 55.89
CA LEU A 6 -8.43 -66.62 56.39
C LEU A 6 -7.52 -65.95 55.34
N VAL A 7 -6.70 -66.74 54.64
CA VAL A 7 -5.84 -66.22 53.55
C VAL A 7 -6.68 -65.72 52.36
N ALA A 8 -7.71 -66.49 51.98
CA ALA A 8 -8.63 -66.08 50.91
C ALA A 8 -9.44 -64.81 51.24
N ALA A 9 -9.87 -64.67 52.52
CA ALA A 9 -10.58 -63.47 52.98
C ALA A 9 -9.64 -62.22 53.00
N GLY A 10 -8.35 -62.42 53.35
CA GLY A 10 -7.34 -61.37 53.29
C GLY A 10 -7.02 -60.90 51.87
N GLN A 11 -6.93 -61.87 50.94
CA GLN A 11 -6.71 -61.56 49.51
C GLN A 11 -7.90 -60.81 48.90
N ASN A 12 -9.14 -61.22 49.18
CA ASN A 12 -10.33 -60.56 48.72
C ASN A 12 -10.43 -59.08 49.21
N ARG A 13 -10.12 -58.86 50.49
CA ARG A 13 -10.09 -57.48 51.02
C ARG A 13 -9.03 -56.61 50.31
N ARG A 14 -7.89 -57.15 49.96
CA ARG A 14 -6.81 -56.45 49.26
C ARG A 14 -7.22 -56.16 47.80
N ILE A 15 -7.89 -57.07 47.14
CA ILE A 15 -8.43 -56.87 45.81
C ILE A 15 -9.50 -55.77 45.81
N ASP A 16 -10.45 -55.80 46.77
CA ASP A 16 -11.45 -54.74 46.93
C ASP A 16 -10.82 -53.36 47.20
N GLN A 17 -9.74 -53.33 48.02
CA GLN A 17 -9.04 -52.08 48.28
C GLN A 17 -8.34 -51.52 47.02
N LEU A 18 -7.63 -52.35 46.27
CA LEU A 18 -7.00 -51.98 44.99
C LEU A 18 -8.02 -51.55 43.95
N GLN A 19 -9.17 -52.20 43.87
CA GLN A 19 -10.26 -51.79 42.98
C GLN A 19 -10.82 -50.38 43.33
N ARG A 20 -10.99 -50.12 44.63
CA ARG A 20 -11.46 -48.78 45.10
C ARG A 20 -10.40 -47.68 44.84
N GLU A 21 -9.12 -48.01 45.05
CA GLU A 21 -8.01 -47.05 44.71
C GLU A 21 -7.96 -46.77 43.21
N ALA A 22 -7.99 -47.80 42.37
CA ALA A 22 -8.03 -47.66 40.92
C ALA A 22 -9.26 -46.89 40.43
N ALA A 23 -10.40 -47.10 41.05
CA ALA A 23 -11.62 -46.34 40.73
C ALA A 23 -11.53 -44.86 41.12
N ARG A 24 -10.84 -44.53 42.24
CA ARG A 24 -10.57 -43.17 42.67
C ARG A 24 -9.59 -42.46 41.72
N ASP A 25 -8.50 -43.14 41.38
CA ASP A 25 -7.49 -42.61 40.45
C ASP A 25 -8.08 -42.31 39.06
N ARG A 26 -8.91 -43.27 38.59
CA ARG A 26 -9.62 -43.06 37.32
C ARG A 26 -10.57 -41.86 37.33
N ARG A 27 -11.34 -41.67 38.40
CA ARG A 27 -12.22 -40.51 38.56
C ARG A 27 -11.41 -39.20 38.66
N ALA A 28 -10.27 -39.23 39.37
CA ALA A 28 -9.37 -38.07 39.46
C ALA A 28 -8.77 -37.72 38.12
N ALA A 29 -8.34 -38.72 37.33
CA ALA A 29 -7.85 -38.53 35.96
C ALA A 29 -8.94 -37.96 35.00
N GLU A 30 -10.16 -38.49 35.07
CA GLU A 30 -11.31 -38.04 34.30
C GLU A 30 -11.68 -36.58 34.64
N SER A 31 -11.65 -36.22 35.93
CA SER A 31 -11.91 -34.83 36.37
C SER A 31 -10.81 -33.85 35.94
N ALA A 32 -9.56 -34.28 35.98
CA ALA A 32 -8.42 -33.47 35.52
C ALA A 32 -8.47 -33.28 34.00
N ALA A 33 -8.83 -34.28 33.23
CA ALA A 33 -9.02 -34.18 31.79
C ALA A 33 -10.13 -33.19 31.44
N ALA A 34 -11.31 -33.30 32.10
CA ALA A 34 -12.41 -32.39 31.89
C ALA A 34 -12.03 -30.91 32.25
N ALA A 35 -11.28 -30.72 33.32
CA ALA A 35 -10.78 -29.39 33.69
C ALA A 35 -9.79 -28.81 32.65
N ASN A 36 -8.94 -29.66 32.07
CA ASN A 36 -8.03 -29.27 30.98
C ASN A 36 -8.81 -28.90 29.70
N ASP A 37 -9.82 -29.68 29.34
CA ASP A 37 -10.64 -29.39 28.16
C ASP A 37 -11.39 -28.04 28.32
N GLN A 38 -11.90 -27.75 29.51
CA GLN A 38 -12.50 -26.43 29.79
C GLN A 38 -11.49 -25.29 29.70
N ARG A 39 -10.24 -25.50 30.17
CA ARG A 39 -9.17 -24.48 30.05
C ARG A 39 -8.80 -24.26 28.58
N LEU A 40 -8.65 -25.33 27.80
CA LEU A 40 -8.37 -25.22 26.36
C LEU A 40 -9.47 -24.49 25.61
N ALA A 41 -10.73 -24.80 25.87
CA ALA A 41 -11.86 -24.10 25.29
C ALA A 41 -11.89 -22.59 25.69
N GLY A 42 -11.51 -22.27 26.94
CA GLY A 42 -11.33 -20.90 27.40
C GLY A 42 -10.24 -20.13 26.65
N ILE A 43 -9.08 -20.78 26.47
CA ILE A 43 -7.94 -20.22 25.73
C ILE A 43 -8.34 -20.00 24.25
N ASP A 44 -8.99 -20.96 23.62
CA ASP A 44 -9.43 -20.84 22.22
C ASP A 44 -10.39 -19.66 22.01
N LYS A 45 -11.30 -19.45 22.96
CA LYS A 45 -12.19 -18.27 22.97
C LYS A 45 -11.44 -16.96 23.12
N GLN A 46 -10.41 -16.93 23.97
CA GLN A 46 -9.56 -15.74 24.15
C GLN A 46 -8.74 -15.44 22.90
N VAL A 47 -8.15 -16.45 22.27
CA VAL A 47 -7.38 -16.30 21.02
C VAL A 47 -8.25 -15.73 19.93
N LYS A 48 -9.44 -16.27 19.70
CA LYS A 48 -10.41 -15.73 18.72
C LYS A 48 -10.83 -14.28 19.03
N GLY A 49 -10.98 -13.98 20.31
CA GLY A 49 -11.26 -12.60 20.74
C GLY A 49 -10.14 -11.62 20.43
N LEU A 50 -8.89 -12.04 20.66
CA LEU A 50 -7.69 -11.25 20.35
C LEU A 50 -7.51 -11.08 18.84
N GLU A 51 -7.74 -12.11 18.04
CA GLU A 51 -7.70 -12.03 16.58
C GLU A 51 -8.72 -11.00 16.04
N THR A 52 -9.93 -11.00 16.59
CA THR A 52 -10.96 -10.02 16.23
C THR A 52 -10.57 -8.60 16.62
N GLN A 53 -9.98 -8.41 17.80
CA GLN A 53 -9.49 -7.10 18.25
C GLN A 53 -8.31 -6.62 17.41
N LEU A 54 -7.39 -7.51 17.05
CA LEU A 54 -6.26 -7.20 16.18
C LEU A 54 -6.73 -6.77 14.78
N ALA A 55 -7.71 -7.46 14.21
CA ALA A 55 -8.30 -7.09 12.92
C ALA A 55 -8.98 -5.70 12.98
N ALA A 56 -9.69 -5.39 14.07
CA ALA A 56 -10.31 -4.08 14.28
C ALA A 56 -9.28 -2.96 14.48
N LEU A 57 -8.16 -3.24 15.15
CA LEU A 57 -7.03 -2.32 15.32
C LEU A 57 -6.29 -2.07 14.01
N ASP A 58 -6.09 -3.10 13.21
CA ASP A 58 -5.46 -3.00 11.90
C ASP A 58 -6.33 -2.15 10.96
N GLU A 59 -7.64 -2.34 10.97
CA GLU A 59 -8.58 -1.50 10.20
C GLU A 59 -8.56 -0.04 10.67
N ARG A 60 -8.54 0.23 11.97
CA ARG A 60 -8.37 1.59 12.50
C ARG A 60 -7.02 2.20 12.14
N SER A 61 -5.95 1.41 12.17
CA SER A 61 -4.61 1.87 11.79
C SER A 61 -4.55 2.25 10.30
N ARG A 62 -5.24 1.50 9.45
CA ARG A 62 -5.36 1.82 8.01
C ARG A 62 -6.16 3.11 7.75
N GLN A 63 -7.06 3.46 8.65
CA GLN A 63 -7.83 4.70 8.59
C GLN A 63 -7.08 5.92 9.15
N THR A 64 -6.01 5.69 9.92
CA THR A 64 -5.17 6.77 10.44
C THR A 64 -4.12 7.13 9.40
N PHE A 65 -4.17 8.37 8.88
CA PHE A 65 -3.18 8.87 7.94
C PHE A 65 -1.82 9.01 8.62
N ASP A 66 -0.87 8.19 8.20
CA ASP A 66 0.54 8.32 8.57
C ASP A 66 1.35 8.75 7.33
N PRO A 67 1.60 10.05 7.17
CA PRO A 67 2.35 10.58 6.02
C PRO A 67 3.74 9.95 5.88
N ARG A 68 4.40 9.63 6.99
CA ARG A 68 5.73 9.02 6.98
C ARG A 68 5.67 7.59 6.38
N ALA A 69 4.70 6.79 6.80
CA ALA A 69 4.55 5.43 6.28
C ALA A 69 4.13 5.40 4.81
N VAL A 70 3.28 6.35 4.39
CA VAL A 70 2.89 6.51 2.97
C VAL A 70 4.10 6.95 2.14
N ALA A 71 4.84 7.96 2.59
CA ALA A 71 6.05 8.44 1.94
C ALA A 71 7.11 7.34 1.78
N ALA A 72 7.43 6.63 2.87
CA ALA A 72 8.41 5.55 2.85
C ALA A 72 8.06 4.44 1.84
N SER A 73 6.76 4.23 1.56
CA SER A 73 6.32 3.27 0.56
C SER A 73 6.42 3.79 -0.87
N ALA A 74 6.25 5.10 -1.08
CA ALA A 74 6.21 5.71 -2.42
C ALA A 74 7.59 6.12 -2.94
N LEU A 75 8.43 6.71 -2.08
CA LEU A 75 9.74 7.26 -2.42
C LEU A 75 10.64 6.32 -3.24
N PRO A 76 10.74 5.00 -2.94
CA PRO A 76 11.56 4.09 -3.73
C PRO A 76 11.13 3.95 -5.20
N SER A 77 9.95 4.44 -5.55
CA SER A 77 9.38 4.39 -6.89
C SER A 77 9.36 5.74 -7.61
N VAL A 78 9.77 6.82 -6.95
CA VAL A 78 9.74 8.18 -7.50
C VAL A 78 11.10 8.57 -8.05
N PHE A 79 11.09 9.32 -9.13
CA PHE A 79 12.28 9.78 -9.85
C PHE A 79 12.18 11.27 -10.15
N GLN A 80 13.30 11.95 -10.17
CA GLN A 80 13.43 13.21 -10.90
C GLN A 80 13.52 12.91 -12.40
N VAL A 81 12.86 13.72 -13.22
CA VAL A 81 12.98 13.69 -14.68
C VAL A 81 13.74 14.93 -15.13
N VAL A 82 14.76 14.72 -15.94
CA VAL A 82 15.46 15.81 -16.66
C VAL A 82 15.20 15.61 -18.15
N ALA A 83 14.46 16.54 -18.76
CA ALA A 83 14.02 16.46 -20.15
C ALA A 83 14.30 17.80 -20.87
N GLY A 84 15.49 17.93 -21.45
CA GLY A 84 15.96 19.21 -22.03
C GLY A 84 16.13 20.27 -20.94
N ASP A 85 15.39 21.38 -21.08
CA ASP A 85 15.44 22.51 -20.14
C ASP A 85 14.43 22.35 -18.99
N PHE A 86 13.63 21.28 -19.01
CA PHE A 86 12.59 21.02 -18.02
C PHE A 86 13.02 19.96 -17.01
N THR A 87 12.61 20.18 -15.78
CA THR A 87 12.77 19.23 -14.69
C THR A 87 11.41 18.98 -14.05
N GLY A 88 11.08 17.72 -13.80
CA GLY A 88 9.85 17.29 -13.17
C GLY A 88 10.03 16.04 -12.35
N SER A 89 8.93 15.42 -12.01
CA SER A 89 8.87 14.15 -11.30
C SER A 89 8.27 13.05 -12.18
N ALA A 90 8.60 11.82 -11.87
CA ALA A 90 7.99 10.63 -12.46
C ALA A 90 7.93 9.52 -11.40
N PHE A 91 7.14 8.50 -11.63
CA PHE A 91 7.08 7.35 -10.74
C PHE A 91 6.83 6.03 -11.47
N ALA A 92 7.39 4.96 -10.92
CA ALA A 92 7.12 3.61 -11.38
C ALA A 92 5.71 3.18 -10.96
N ILE A 93 4.97 2.55 -11.88
CA ILE A 93 3.62 2.05 -11.67
C ILE A 93 3.57 0.52 -11.77
N GLY A 94 2.91 -0.12 -10.80
CA GLY A 94 2.70 -1.55 -10.78
C GLY A 94 3.99 -2.38 -10.80
N LYS A 95 3.90 -3.61 -11.30
CA LYS A 95 5.04 -4.52 -11.42
C LYS A 95 5.70 -4.38 -12.79
N PRO A 96 7.03 -4.62 -12.90
CA PRO A 96 7.71 -4.62 -14.19
C PRO A 96 7.07 -5.62 -15.18
N ARG A 97 6.82 -5.18 -16.41
CA ARG A 97 6.28 -6.00 -17.50
C ARG A 97 7.37 -6.28 -18.53
N GLN A 98 7.52 -7.53 -18.96
CA GLN A 98 8.53 -7.96 -19.96
C GLN A 98 9.97 -7.51 -19.61
N GLY A 99 10.29 -7.49 -18.30
CA GLY A 99 11.62 -7.09 -17.82
C GLY A 99 11.88 -5.59 -17.78
N ARG A 100 10.89 -4.75 -18.08
CA ARG A 100 10.96 -3.29 -18.05
C ARG A 100 10.03 -2.71 -16.98
N THR A 101 10.46 -1.63 -16.34
CA THR A 101 9.61 -0.84 -15.46
C THR A 101 8.89 0.23 -16.25
N GLN A 102 7.59 0.32 -16.05
CA GLN A 102 6.73 1.38 -16.58
C GLN A 102 6.73 2.56 -15.63
N ILE A 103 6.90 3.75 -16.18
CA ILE A 103 7.04 4.99 -15.42
C ILE A 103 6.09 6.03 -16.01
N LEU A 104 5.32 6.67 -15.15
CA LEU A 104 4.39 7.73 -15.52
C LEU A 104 4.96 9.10 -15.15
N THR A 105 4.69 10.09 -15.98
CA THR A 105 4.94 11.52 -15.74
C THR A 105 3.92 12.36 -16.50
N ALA A 106 3.96 13.69 -16.33
CA ALA A 106 3.17 14.61 -17.12
C ALA A 106 3.80 14.83 -18.52
N TYR A 107 2.96 15.02 -19.55
CA TYR A 107 3.42 15.26 -20.92
C TYR A 107 4.25 16.54 -21.03
N HIS A 108 3.80 17.64 -20.40
CA HIS A 108 4.51 18.92 -20.48
C HIS A 108 5.97 18.83 -19.95
N VAL A 109 6.28 17.86 -19.07
CA VAL A 109 7.65 17.61 -18.59
C VAL A 109 8.56 17.12 -19.71
N VAL A 110 8.04 16.28 -20.62
CA VAL A 110 8.81 15.65 -21.69
C VAL A 110 8.53 16.24 -23.08
N GLU A 111 7.60 17.18 -23.19
CA GLU A 111 7.11 17.77 -24.44
C GLU A 111 8.24 18.31 -25.33
N GLN A 112 9.18 19.08 -24.75
CA GLN A 112 10.27 19.66 -25.49
C GLN A 112 11.17 18.60 -26.16
N VAL A 113 11.38 17.48 -25.49
CA VAL A 113 12.18 16.37 -26.02
C VAL A 113 11.41 15.64 -27.11
N TRP A 114 10.13 15.36 -26.85
CA TRP A 114 9.24 14.64 -27.76
C TRP A 114 9.00 15.41 -29.07
N THR A 115 8.69 16.68 -29.00
CA THR A 115 8.41 17.52 -30.18
C THR A 115 9.64 17.76 -31.04
N ARG A 116 10.85 17.63 -30.48
CA ARG A 116 12.12 17.65 -31.24
C ARG A 116 12.49 16.28 -31.85
N GLY A 117 11.61 15.30 -31.80
CA GLY A 117 11.81 13.95 -32.35
C GLY A 117 12.79 13.09 -31.52
N ARG A 118 13.08 13.47 -30.28
CA ARG A 118 13.89 12.67 -29.36
C ARG A 118 12.98 11.81 -28.48
N THR A 119 13.43 10.61 -28.16
CA THR A 119 12.62 9.63 -27.41
C THR A 119 13.25 9.24 -26.08
N THR A 120 14.33 9.90 -25.65
CA THR A 120 15.01 9.54 -24.40
C THR A 120 15.12 10.72 -23.46
N VAL A 121 14.92 10.47 -22.18
CA VAL A 121 15.10 11.41 -21.07
C VAL A 121 15.94 10.78 -19.97
N GLN A 122 16.47 11.58 -19.07
CA GLN A 122 17.20 11.10 -17.90
C GLN A 122 16.29 11.08 -16.69
N LEU A 123 16.35 9.99 -15.93
CA LEU A 123 15.74 9.86 -14.63
C LEU A 123 16.84 9.74 -13.59
N GLU A 124 16.66 10.40 -12.46
CA GLU A 124 17.55 10.29 -11.30
C GLU A 124 16.78 9.80 -10.08
N ARG A 125 17.39 8.91 -9.31
CA ARG A 125 16.92 8.49 -8.00
C ARG A 125 18.09 7.99 -7.15
N ASP A 126 18.21 8.47 -5.93
CA ASP A 126 19.26 8.08 -4.97
C ASP A 126 20.68 8.19 -5.56
N GLY A 127 20.96 9.24 -6.33
CA GLY A 127 22.25 9.45 -7.01
C GLY A 127 22.51 8.49 -8.17
N LYS A 128 21.52 7.69 -8.59
CA LYS A 128 21.59 6.78 -9.74
C LYS A 128 20.84 7.36 -10.92
N ASN A 129 21.50 7.36 -12.08
CA ASN A 129 20.92 7.82 -13.33
C ASN A 129 20.39 6.62 -14.16
N TYR A 130 19.23 6.81 -14.76
CA TYR A 130 18.58 5.86 -15.65
C TYR A 130 18.22 6.57 -16.95
N THR A 131 18.60 6.02 -18.09
CA THR A 131 18.08 6.47 -19.39
C THR A 131 16.71 5.85 -19.60
N ALA A 132 15.68 6.68 -19.70
CA ALA A 132 14.32 6.25 -19.96
C ALA A 132 13.95 6.54 -21.42
N THR A 133 13.20 5.61 -22.02
CA THR A 133 12.59 5.78 -23.34
C THR A 133 11.16 6.28 -23.16
N ILE A 134 10.77 7.35 -23.86
CA ILE A 134 9.39 7.80 -23.98
C ILE A 134 8.69 6.78 -24.88
N ALA A 135 7.84 5.94 -24.28
CA ALA A 135 7.14 4.87 -24.99
C ALA A 135 5.86 5.36 -25.67
N ASP A 136 5.14 6.27 -25.00
CA ASP A 136 3.89 6.84 -25.51
C ASP A 136 3.59 8.17 -24.81
N VAL A 137 2.76 9.04 -25.46
CA VAL A 137 2.34 10.32 -24.90
C VAL A 137 0.88 10.61 -25.22
N SER A 138 0.22 11.34 -24.34
CA SER A 138 -1.12 11.88 -24.55
C SER A 138 -1.14 13.36 -24.18
N ALA A 139 -0.94 14.22 -25.17
CA ALA A 139 -0.97 15.68 -24.98
C ALA A 139 -2.35 16.17 -24.48
N THR A 140 -3.45 15.54 -24.94
CA THR A 140 -4.80 15.91 -24.52
C THR A 140 -5.09 15.63 -23.04
N HIS A 141 -4.42 14.62 -22.45
CA HIS A 141 -4.57 14.29 -21.03
C HIS A 141 -3.39 14.76 -20.19
N ASP A 142 -2.37 15.38 -20.81
CA ASP A 142 -1.10 15.75 -20.19
C ASP A 142 -0.40 14.58 -19.51
N LEU A 143 -0.25 13.46 -20.21
CA LEU A 143 0.34 12.23 -19.70
C LEU A 143 1.47 11.74 -20.62
N ALA A 144 2.50 11.15 -20.03
CA ALA A 144 3.54 10.42 -20.75
C ALA A 144 3.89 9.11 -20.04
N LEU A 145 4.11 8.06 -20.85
CA LEU A 145 4.61 6.76 -20.44
C LEU A 145 6.07 6.63 -20.81
N LEU A 146 6.89 6.37 -19.83
CA LEU A 146 8.32 6.08 -19.98
C LEU A 146 8.61 4.63 -19.63
N THR A 147 9.71 4.08 -20.15
CA THR A 147 10.20 2.74 -19.78
C THR A 147 11.69 2.75 -19.49
N ILE A 148 12.12 1.97 -18.49
CA ILE A 148 13.53 1.71 -18.20
C ILE A 148 13.81 0.20 -18.15
N GLY A 149 15.05 -0.19 -18.43
CA GLY A 149 15.49 -1.60 -18.38
C GLY A 149 15.71 -2.14 -16.96
N ALA A 150 15.69 -1.29 -15.93
CA ALA A 150 15.79 -1.73 -14.54
C ALA A 150 14.45 -2.31 -14.04
N LYS A 151 14.53 -3.30 -13.13
CA LYS A 151 13.34 -3.90 -12.50
C LYS A 151 13.06 -3.21 -11.17
N ILE A 152 12.09 -2.34 -11.14
CA ILE A 152 11.67 -1.57 -9.96
C ILE A 152 10.18 -1.80 -9.77
N ASN A 153 9.77 -2.23 -8.58
CA ASN A 153 8.37 -2.31 -8.23
C ASN A 153 7.82 -0.89 -8.07
N GLY A 154 6.75 -0.61 -8.79
CA GLY A 154 6.06 0.67 -8.74
C GLY A 154 4.97 0.70 -7.68
N ILE A 155 4.35 1.86 -7.55
CA ILE A 155 3.20 2.07 -6.68
C ILE A 155 1.96 1.48 -7.37
N GLU A 156 1.08 0.83 -6.63
CA GLU A 156 -0.18 0.30 -7.18
C GLU A 156 -1.17 1.44 -7.46
N ALA A 157 -1.91 1.31 -8.55
CA ALA A 157 -2.95 2.28 -8.91
C ALA A 157 -4.21 2.07 -8.06
N ALA A 158 -4.79 3.14 -7.55
CA ALA A 158 -6.10 3.10 -6.92
C ALA A 158 -7.18 2.71 -7.93
N ARG A 159 -8.07 1.79 -7.54
CA ARG A 159 -9.15 1.32 -8.41
C ARG A 159 -10.30 2.33 -8.53
N ALA A 160 -10.52 3.12 -7.50
CA ALA A 160 -11.59 4.12 -7.43
C ALA A 160 -11.04 5.55 -7.44
N THR A 161 -11.80 6.48 -7.96
CA THR A 161 -11.55 7.91 -7.83
C THR A 161 -11.66 8.31 -6.36
N PRO A 162 -10.74 9.13 -5.83
CA PRO A 162 -10.78 9.54 -4.44
C PRO A 162 -12.01 10.41 -4.15
N ALA A 163 -12.50 10.38 -2.92
CA ALA A 163 -13.60 11.22 -2.46
C ALA A 163 -13.08 12.56 -1.92
N SER A 164 -13.92 13.61 -2.00
CA SER A 164 -13.62 14.88 -1.32
C SER A 164 -13.44 14.66 0.18
N GLY A 165 -12.40 15.27 0.77
CA GLY A 165 -11.99 15.08 2.16
C GLY A 165 -11.01 13.90 2.37
N GLU A 166 -10.75 13.08 1.35
CA GLU A 166 -9.74 12.01 1.45
C GLU A 166 -8.33 12.59 1.57
N GLN A 167 -7.58 12.14 2.57
CA GLN A 167 -6.20 12.57 2.80
C GLN A 167 -5.28 12.01 1.73
N ILE A 168 -4.40 12.87 1.24
CA ILE A 168 -3.42 12.53 0.20
C ILE A 168 -2.04 13.08 0.52
N LEU A 169 -1.07 12.52 -0.15
CA LEU A 169 0.33 12.91 -0.10
C LEU A 169 0.84 13.04 -1.54
N VAL A 170 1.51 14.13 -1.83
CA VAL A 170 2.20 14.35 -3.11
C VAL A 170 3.68 14.12 -2.90
N VAL A 171 4.28 13.32 -3.77
CA VAL A 171 5.73 13.06 -3.75
C VAL A 171 6.34 13.62 -5.03
N GLY A 172 7.45 14.34 -4.89
CA GLY A 172 8.17 14.89 -6.02
C GLY A 172 9.63 15.11 -5.74
N ALA A 173 10.35 15.53 -6.77
CA ALA A 173 11.76 15.90 -6.72
C ALA A 173 11.97 17.33 -7.26
N PRO A 174 11.37 18.37 -6.63
CA PRO A 174 11.47 19.74 -7.11
C PRO A 174 12.91 20.27 -6.99
N LEU A 175 13.35 21.03 -7.99
CA LEU A 175 14.62 21.77 -7.99
C LEU A 175 15.89 20.92 -7.67
N GLY A 176 15.85 19.61 -7.94
CA GLY A 176 16.93 18.69 -7.57
C GLY A 176 16.93 18.30 -6.09
N LEU A 177 15.92 18.72 -5.32
CA LEU A 177 15.67 18.23 -3.98
C LEU A 177 14.88 16.93 -4.11
N THR A 178 15.57 15.80 -3.97
CA THR A 178 14.89 14.50 -3.89
C THR A 178 14.03 14.44 -2.62
N ASP A 179 12.97 13.61 -2.67
CA ASP A 179 12.16 13.29 -1.49
C ASP A 179 11.31 14.46 -0.92
N THR A 180 10.86 15.36 -1.78
CA THR A 180 9.92 16.39 -1.35
C THR A 180 8.51 15.82 -1.21
N ILE A 181 7.94 16.02 -0.02
CA ILE A 181 6.62 15.49 0.35
C ILE A 181 5.74 16.66 0.79
N THR A 182 4.54 16.74 0.23
CA THR A 182 3.49 17.64 0.71
C THR A 182 2.22 16.84 1.01
N THR A 183 1.46 17.26 2.02
CA THR A 183 0.22 16.62 2.44
C THR A 183 -0.96 17.56 2.31
N GLY A 184 -2.12 17.00 2.05
CA GLY A 184 -3.38 17.73 1.96
C GLY A 184 -4.57 16.80 1.86
N VAL A 185 -5.68 17.35 1.38
CA VAL A 185 -6.92 16.61 1.14
C VAL A 185 -7.44 16.85 -0.27
N VAL A 186 -8.16 15.88 -0.79
CA VAL A 186 -8.94 16.06 -2.02
C VAL A 186 -10.05 17.07 -1.76
N SER A 187 -10.04 18.17 -2.48
CA SER A 187 -11.05 19.22 -2.35
C SER A 187 -12.29 18.92 -3.20
N ALA A 188 -12.09 18.48 -4.44
CA ALA A 188 -13.18 18.16 -5.37
C ALA A 188 -12.70 17.34 -6.57
N ILE A 189 -13.65 16.70 -7.25
CA ILE A 189 -13.44 16.19 -8.62
C ILE A 189 -14.12 17.15 -9.58
N ARG A 190 -13.35 17.66 -10.54
CA ARG A 190 -13.79 18.70 -11.48
C ARG A 190 -13.73 18.20 -12.91
N ALA A 191 -14.60 18.70 -13.78
CA ALA A 191 -14.40 18.57 -15.22
C ALA A 191 -13.10 19.26 -15.63
N ARG A 192 -12.33 18.64 -16.53
CA ARG A 192 -11.09 19.25 -17.04
C ARG A 192 -11.43 20.45 -17.93
N VAL A 193 -10.82 21.59 -17.66
CA VAL A 193 -10.95 22.76 -18.51
C VAL A 193 -10.04 22.59 -19.73
N GLY A 194 -10.58 22.78 -20.92
CA GLY A 194 -9.81 22.69 -22.19
C GLY A 194 -9.44 21.27 -22.64
N GLY A 195 -10.01 20.23 -22.02
CA GLY A 195 -9.72 18.83 -22.39
C GLY A 195 -10.78 17.85 -21.89
N PRO A 196 -10.69 16.60 -22.33
CA PRO A 196 -11.62 15.55 -21.90
C PRO A 196 -11.33 15.06 -20.48
N GLY A 197 -12.38 14.53 -19.82
CA GLY A 197 -12.26 13.85 -18.53
C GLY A 197 -12.37 14.79 -17.33
N THR A 198 -11.83 14.34 -16.21
CA THR A 198 -11.88 15.03 -14.93
C THR A 198 -10.48 15.27 -14.37
N MET A 199 -10.39 16.19 -13.41
CA MET A 199 -9.20 16.47 -12.61
C MET A 199 -9.52 16.30 -11.12
N ILE A 200 -8.56 15.86 -10.36
CA ILE A 200 -8.59 15.85 -8.90
C ILE A 200 -8.08 17.22 -8.44
N GLN A 201 -8.92 18.00 -7.79
CA GLN A 201 -8.51 19.22 -7.10
C GLN A 201 -8.16 18.88 -5.66
N PHE A 202 -7.04 19.42 -5.16
CA PHE A 202 -6.57 19.18 -3.79
C PHE A 202 -5.79 20.42 -3.28
N ASP A 203 -5.54 20.48 -1.97
CA ASP A 203 -4.92 21.63 -1.30
C ASP A 203 -3.44 21.41 -0.91
N ALA A 204 -2.90 20.20 -1.11
CA ALA A 204 -1.46 19.98 -0.91
C ALA A 204 -0.65 20.89 -1.84
N PRO A 205 0.39 21.61 -1.34
CA PRO A 205 1.20 22.48 -2.17
C PRO A 205 1.92 21.71 -3.29
N VAL A 206 1.75 22.17 -4.53
CA VAL A 206 2.49 21.70 -5.70
C VAL A 206 3.36 22.86 -6.21
N ASN A 207 4.65 22.62 -6.34
CA ASN A 207 5.63 23.57 -6.85
C ASN A 207 6.27 23.04 -8.15
N PRO A 208 6.92 23.91 -8.96
CA PRO A 208 7.70 23.48 -10.10
C PRO A 208 8.67 22.35 -9.71
N GLY A 209 8.62 21.24 -10.45
CA GLY A 209 9.36 20.02 -10.15
C GLY A 209 8.51 18.89 -9.53
N ASN A 210 7.36 19.19 -8.93
CA ASN A 210 6.42 18.15 -8.48
C ASN A 210 5.54 17.61 -9.63
N SER A 211 5.44 18.36 -10.75
CA SER A 211 4.68 17.93 -11.94
C SER A 211 5.13 16.56 -12.43
N GLY A 212 4.18 15.68 -12.70
CA GLY A 212 4.40 14.28 -13.07
C GLY A 212 4.60 13.34 -11.88
N GLY A 213 4.70 13.85 -10.65
CA GLY A 213 4.80 13.05 -9.43
C GLY A 213 3.49 12.40 -9.01
N PRO A 214 3.53 11.33 -8.20
CA PRO A 214 2.34 10.64 -7.73
C PRO A 214 1.61 11.42 -6.64
N VAL A 215 0.28 11.43 -6.73
CA VAL A 215 -0.63 11.75 -5.63
C VAL A 215 -1.08 10.43 -5.01
N VAL A 216 -0.77 10.20 -3.75
CA VAL A 216 -0.92 8.91 -3.06
C VAL A 216 -1.92 9.03 -1.92
N ASN A 217 -2.82 8.05 -1.78
CA ASN A 217 -3.80 8.01 -0.70
C ASN A 217 -3.26 7.32 0.57
N THR A 218 -4.09 7.26 1.60
CA THR A 218 -3.76 6.60 2.88
C THR A 218 -3.49 5.10 2.76
N ARG A 219 -4.00 4.45 1.69
CA ARG A 219 -3.76 3.03 1.38
C ARG A 219 -2.48 2.78 0.59
N LYS A 220 -1.65 3.83 0.39
CA LYS A 220 -0.40 3.77 -0.38
C LYS A 220 -0.61 3.48 -1.87
N GLU A 221 -1.77 3.85 -2.41
CA GLU A 221 -2.13 3.70 -3.81
C GLU A 221 -2.07 5.07 -4.51
N VAL A 222 -1.61 5.11 -5.76
CA VAL A 222 -1.67 6.34 -6.57
C VAL A 222 -3.12 6.60 -6.96
N VAL A 223 -3.61 7.78 -6.63
CA VAL A 223 -4.94 8.28 -7.06
C VAL A 223 -4.85 9.23 -8.24
N GLY A 224 -3.69 9.88 -8.43
CA GLY A 224 -3.50 10.84 -9.52
C GLY A 224 -2.04 11.15 -9.81
N ILE A 225 -1.82 11.88 -10.90
CA ILE A 225 -0.52 12.38 -11.36
C ILE A 225 -0.57 13.89 -11.23
N ALA A 226 0.32 14.48 -10.42
CA ALA A 226 0.37 15.92 -10.21
C ALA A 226 0.63 16.65 -11.54
N ASP A 227 -0.25 17.58 -11.91
CA ASP A 227 -0.21 18.30 -13.18
C ASP A 227 0.32 19.72 -12.95
N ALA A 228 -0.51 20.57 -12.32
CA ALA A 228 -0.21 21.98 -12.20
C ALA A 228 -0.79 22.57 -10.91
N LYS A 229 -0.26 23.72 -10.54
CA LYS A 229 -0.91 24.66 -9.64
C LYS A 229 -1.82 25.56 -10.49
N ALA A 230 -3.05 25.84 -10.03
CA ALA A 230 -3.86 26.88 -10.65
C ALA A 230 -3.13 28.23 -10.58
N GLN A 231 -2.97 28.90 -11.72
CA GLN A 231 -2.34 30.21 -11.75
C GLN A 231 -3.14 31.18 -10.88
N ASP A 232 -2.45 31.98 -10.06
CA ASP A 232 -3.01 33.00 -9.18
C ASP A 232 -3.99 32.49 -8.09
N ALA A 233 -3.92 31.19 -7.74
CA ALA A 233 -4.71 30.64 -6.66
C ALA A 233 -3.83 29.86 -5.66
N GLU A 234 -3.85 30.28 -4.40
CA GLU A 234 -3.23 29.51 -3.32
C GLU A 234 -4.16 28.36 -2.88
N GLY A 235 -3.57 27.21 -2.53
CA GLY A 235 -4.33 26.05 -2.05
C GLY A 235 -5.17 25.34 -3.12
N ILE A 236 -4.93 25.60 -4.41
CA ILE A 236 -5.59 24.88 -5.52
C ILE A 236 -4.51 24.21 -6.37
N SER A 237 -4.37 22.92 -6.17
CA SER A 237 -3.53 22.05 -6.99
C SER A 237 -4.40 21.04 -7.74
N LEU A 238 -3.92 20.59 -8.89
CA LEU A 238 -4.65 19.70 -9.79
C LEU A 238 -3.82 18.45 -10.08
N ALA A 239 -4.50 17.31 -10.24
CA ALA A 239 -3.91 16.08 -10.73
C ALA A 239 -4.81 15.40 -11.77
N VAL A 240 -4.19 14.74 -12.73
CA VAL A 240 -4.88 13.82 -13.64
C VAL A 240 -5.17 12.53 -12.88
N PRO A 241 -6.43 12.04 -12.85
CA PRO A 241 -6.77 10.78 -12.18
C PRO A 241 -5.96 9.61 -12.75
N ILE A 242 -5.46 8.73 -11.90
CA ILE A 242 -4.65 7.58 -12.33
C ILE A 242 -5.42 6.66 -13.29
N GLN A 243 -6.75 6.56 -13.14
CA GLN A 243 -7.59 5.77 -14.03
C GLN A 243 -7.53 6.27 -15.48
N THR A 244 -7.22 7.56 -15.70
CA THR A 244 -7.01 8.10 -17.06
C THR A 244 -5.72 7.52 -17.64
N ALA A 245 -4.63 7.50 -16.91
CA ALA A 245 -3.37 6.89 -17.37
C ALA A 245 -3.52 5.38 -17.59
N CYS A 246 -4.25 4.67 -16.70
CA CYS A 246 -4.55 3.26 -16.85
C CYS A 246 -5.26 2.95 -18.17
N LYS A 247 -6.25 3.79 -18.56
CA LYS A 247 -7.02 3.63 -19.79
C LYS A 247 -6.22 4.00 -21.03
N VAL A 248 -5.43 5.08 -20.95
CA VAL A 248 -4.69 5.62 -22.11
C VAL A 248 -3.53 4.70 -22.48
N PHE A 249 -2.81 4.15 -21.48
CA PHE A 249 -1.57 3.40 -21.72
C PHE A 249 -1.65 1.90 -21.38
N ASP A 250 -2.78 1.41 -20.90
CA ASP A 250 -2.96 0.02 -20.46
C ASP A 250 -1.89 -0.43 -19.43
N VAL A 251 -1.60 0.42 -18.45
CA VAL A 251 -0.47 0.20 -17.51
C VAL A 251 -0.88 -0.31 -16.12
N CYS A 252 -2.17 -0.46 -15.83
CA CYS A 252 -2.72 -0.96 -14.58
C CYS A 252 -3.35 -2.36 -14.81
#